data_23514999a6d032a256fdf2ba0b2188d0
#
_entry.id   23514999a6d032a256fdf2ba0b2188d0
#
_cell.length_a   1.000
_cell.length_b   1.000
_cell.length_c   1.000
_cell.angle_alpha   90.00
_cell.angle_beta   90.00
_cell.angle_gamma   90.00
#
_symmetry.space_group_name_H-M   'P 1'
#
loop_
_entity.id
_entity.type
_entity.pdbx_description
1 polymer ?
#
loop_
_entity_poly.entity_id
_entity_poly.type
_entity_poly.pdbx_seq_one_letter_code
_entity_poly.pdbx_strand_id
1 'polypeptide(L)'
;MTVANINSIQGLFITLLKGPASTKELADLTSQLNSGVTITKIATDLIDSPEGKALFGGFSNGDLIDYIYSNAFGRVPDSAGKAFWIGKLGATPTSTTKATVVVDIINFASPADKGVFNGKVDVAKNATHQLVVQELYVTLLGRAADIDGRTYWVGKLNTGTSVADVTKEIIASEEAQDKYAGLINSDFVAKLYSNAFGRAADAEGLDYWVGRLNSSTRAAVTLEILGAASDTDRQTLNNKVDVAQGITDNFQTQFTLTTETDNLTGTSGKDLFIGDNGNQFFATVQAGDKLDGGAGIDTFKYYYSDNGILPTLLNVEKVELINLRSSNIDFSPLAGSGLEEVTLKFNPQFTFTTVAGLRDIKLGIDNVTYGGGSITGNFGNGTTASVSLTDSTLNQLNIQGNKVTTINLDLASEFTDGVNRIDFLTIPLSSSATGGTLNITGDAGLAGTNINDPNSSTRVALNLNTSNPD
;
A
#
# COMPACT_ATOMS: atom_id res chain seq x y z
N MET A 1 7.95 8.46 25.32
CA MET A 1 6.50 8.22 25.52
C MET A 1 6.32 7.03 26.44
N THR A 2 5.43 7.06 27.42
CA THR A 2 5.11 5.86 28.21
C THR A 2 3.97 5.11 27.51
N VAL A 3 3.98 3.79 27.55
CA VAL A 3 2.90 2.93 26.99
C VAL A 3 1.55 3.30 27.61
N ALA A 4 1.52 3.66 28.91
CA ALA A 4 0.29 4.07 29.60
C ALA A 4 -0.34 5.32 28.98
N ASN A 5 0.46 6.34 28.65
CA ASN A 5 -0.04 7.58 28.03
C ASN A 5 -0.58 7.31 26.62
N ILE A 6 0.12 6.49 25.82
CA ILE A 6 -0.34 6.08 24.50
C ILE A 6 -1.69 5.37 24.59
N ASN A 7 -1.82 4.40 25.49
CA ASN A 7 -3.07 3.65 25.67
C ASN A 7 -4.23 4.57 26.10
N SER A 8 -3.98 5.54 26.98
CA SER A 8 -5.00 6.49 27.43
C SER A 8 -5.48 7.38 26.29
N ILE A 9 -4.57 7.89 25.45
CA ILE A 9 -4.90 8.73 24.30
C ILE A 9 -5.68 7.90 23.27
N GLN A 10 -5.17 6.72 22.87
CA GLN A 10 -5.86 5.84 21.92
C GLN A 10 -7.25 5.47 22.43
N GLY A 11 -7.40 5.20 23.72
CA GLY A 11 -8.69 4.91 24.34
C GLY A 11 -9.68 6.07 24.22
N LEU A 12 -9.26 7.32 24.39
CA LEU A 12 -10.10 8.49 24.17
C LEU A 12 -10.51 8.64 22.70
N PHE A 13 -9.57 8.49 21.79
CA PHE A 13 -9.84 8.61 20.36
C PHE A 13 -10.83 7.56 19.88
N ILE A 14 -10.66 6.29 20.25
CA ILE A 14 -11.62 5.22 19.94
C ILE A 14 -13.00 5.56 20.51
N THR A 15 -13.05 5.99 21.75
CA THR A 15 -14.32 6.22 22.47
C THR A 15 -15.05 7.44 21.92
N LEU A 16 -14.35 8.54 21.62
CA LEU A 16 -14.93 9.82 21.21
C LEU A 16 -14.99 9.97 19.70
N LEU A 17 -13.97 9.56 18.94
CA LEU A 17 -13.83 9.86 17.51
C LEU A 17 -13.91 8.61 16.62
N LYS A 18 -14.11 7.41 17.19
CA LYS A 18 -14.22 6.11 16.49
C LYS A 18 -12.98 5.66 15.71
N GLY A 19 -11.86 6.33 15.84
CA GLY A 19 -10.62 6.03 15.11
C GLY A 19 -9.39 6.11 15.99
N PRO A 20 -8.23 5.67 15.51
CA PRO A 20 -6.96 5.86 16.20
C PRO A 20 -6.53 7.33 16.13
N ALA A 21 -5.76 7.77 17.13
CA ALA A 21 -5.04 9.04 17.04
C ALA A 21 -3.98 8.94 15.93
N SER A 22 -3.82 10.00 15.14
CA SER A 22 -2.73 10.13 14.18
C SER A 22 -1.36 10.16 14.88
N THR A 23 -0.28 9.94 14.13
CA THR A 23 1.10 10.01 14.66
C THR A 23 1.39 11.35 15.31
N LYS A 24 0.94 12.46 14.70
CA LYS A 24 1.09 13.81 15.22
C LYS A 24 0.29 14.04 16.50
N GLU A 25 -1.00 13.70 16.51
CA GLU A 25 -1.84 13.84 17.70
C GLU A 25 -1.30 13.03 18.86
N LEU A 26 -0.86 11.80 18.60
CA LEU A 26 -0.27 10.95 19.64
C LEU A 26 0.99 11.56 20.24
N ALA A 27 1.87 12.14 19.40
CA ALA A 27 3.09 12.82 19.86
C ALA A 27 2.74 14.07 20.70
N ASP A 28 1.87 14.93 20.17
CA ASP A 28 1.49 16.19 20.83
C ASP A 28 0.78 15.95 22.16
N LEU A 29 -0.20 15.05 22.19
CA LEU A 29 -0.99 14.76 23.39
C LEU A 29 -0.18 13.99 24.43
N THR A 30 0.76 13.11 24.00
CA THR A 30 1.68 12.47 24.93
C THR A 30 2.60 13.50 25.57
N SER A 31 3.08 14.50 24.82
CA SER A 31 3.88 15.61 25.37
C SER A 31 3.08 16.40 26.41
N GLN A 32 1.80 16.68 26.11
CA GLN A 32 0.91 17.37 27.07
C GLN A 32 0.71 16.56 28.36
N LEU A 33 0.46 15.24 28.27
CA LEU A 33 0.36 14.38 29.47
C LEU A 33 1.66 14.38 30.28
N ASN A 34 2.82 14.34 29.61
CA ASN A 34 4.11 14.39 30.28
C ASN A 34 4.40 15.75 30.96
N SER A 35 3.80 16.83 30.46
CA SER A 35 3.86 18.17 31.07
C SER A 35 2.82 18.41 32.18
N GLY A 36 2.01 17.39 32.50
CA GLY A 36 1.04 17.45 33.61
C GLY A 36 -0.40 17.82 33.17
N VAL A 37 -0.69 17.93 31.89
CA VAL A 37 -2.07 18.04 31.41
C VAL A 37 -2.81 16.75 31.73
N THR A 38 -4.03 16.84 32.25
CA THR A 38 -4.81 15.66 32.65
C THR A 38 -5.51 15.02 31.45
N ILE A 39 -5.76 13.70 31.53
CA ILE A 39 -6.51 12.97 30.50
C ILE A 39 -7.93 13.52 30.33
N THR A 40 -8.55 14.02 31.42
CA THR A 40 -9.87 14.68 31.36
C THR A 40 -9.81 16.01 30.59
N LYS A 41 -8.72 16.77 30.71
CA LYS A 41 -8.53 18.00 29.91
C LYS A 41 -8.42 17.66 28.43
N ILE A 42 -7.64 16.63 28.06
CA ILE A 42 -7.53 16.16 26.68
C ILE A 42 -8.91 15.72 26.17
N ALA A 43 -9.67 14.94 26.95
CA ALA A 43 -11.04 14.55 26.58
C ALA A 43 -11.97 15.77 26.39
N THR A 44 -11.82 16.81 27.23
CA THR A 44 -12.55 18.07 27.08
C THR A 44 -12.23 18.74 25.75
N ASP A 45 -10.95 18.83 25.39
CA ASP A 45 -10.49 19.47 24.16
C ASP A 45 -10.95 18.70 22.91
N LEU A 46 -10.97 17.36 22.96
CA LEU A 46 -11.52 16.54 21.89
C LEU A 46 -13.03 16.76 21.71
N ILE A 47 -13.80 16.89 22.80
CA ILE A 47 -15.22 17.18 22.74
C ILE A 47 -15.48 18.60 22.18
N ASP A 48 -14.62 19.56 22.51
CA ASP A 48 -14.71 20.95 22.05
C ASP A 48 -14.09 21.19 20.67
N SER A 49 -13.40 20.21 20.11
CA SER A 49 -12.85 20.29 18.75
C SER A 49 -13.95 20.47 17.70
N PRO A 50 -13.66 20.97 16.50
CA PRO A 50 -14.63 21.02 15.41
C PRO A 50 -15.28 19.68 15.12
N GLU A 51 -14.49 18.61 15.14
CA GLU A 51 -14.95 17.25 14.91
C GLU A 51 -15.85 16.75 16.05
N GLY A 52 -15.42 16.93 17.32
CA GLY A 52 -16.24 16.58 18.48
C GLY A 52 -17.57 17.33 18.52
N LYS A 53 -17.57 18.64 18.22
CA LYS A 53 -18.80 19.43 18.12
C LYS A 53 -19.72 18.96 17.01
N ALA A 54 -19.18 18.58 15.87
CA ALA A 54 -19.97 18.01 14.78
C ALA A 54 -20.61 16.68 15.17
N LEU A 55 -19.88 15.83 15.92
CA LEU A 55 -20.38 14.52 16.38
C LEU A 55 -21.40 14.64 17.52
N PHE A 56 -21.14 15.46 18.53
CA PHE A 56 -21.90 15.47 19.79
C PHE A 56 -22.91 16.62 19.91
N GLY A 57 -22.92 17.58 18.98
CA GLY A 57 -23.73 18.79 19.08
C GLY A 57 -25.26 18.55 19.15
N GLY A 58 -25.72 17.43 18.58
CA GLY A 58 -27.13 17.04 18.60
C GLY A 58 -27.49 15.94 19.62
N PHE A 59 -26.52 15.43 20.40
CA PHE A 59 -26.78 14.29 21.28
C PHE A 59 -27.51 14.69 22.55
N SER A 60 -28.58 13.92 22.90
CA SER A 60 -29.05 13.90 24.27
C SER A 60 -28.02 13.24 25.19
N ASN A 61 -28.18 13.40 26.50
CA ASN A 61 -27.36 12.71 27.47
C ASN A 61 -27.42 11.17 27.28
N GLY A 62 -28.60 10.66 26.94
CA GLY A 62 -28.78 9.23 26.67
C GLY A 62 -28.06 8.76 25.45
N ASP A 63 -28.08 9.53 24.36
CA ASP A 63 -27.35 9.21 23.12
C ASP A 63 -25.85 9.23 23.33
N LEU A 64 -25.33 10.18 24.12
CA LEU A 64 -23.92 10.25 24.45
C LEU A 64 -23.46 8.99 25.22
N ILE A 65 -24.22 8.53 26.19
CA ILE A 65 -23.87 7.32 26.97
C ILE A 65 -23.91 6.08 26.07
N ASP A 66 -24.94 5.93 25.21
CA ASP A 66 -25.02 4.82 24.25
C ASP A 66 -23.86 4.82 23.29
N TYR A 67 -23.46 6.00 22.80
CA TYR A 67 -22.32 6.17 21.91
C TYR A 67 -21.01 5.75 22.56
N ILE A 68 -20.75 6.20 23.78
CA ILE A 68 -19.52 5.84 24.53
C ILE A 68 -19.44 4.33 24.74
N TYR A 69 -20.53 3.69 25.21
CA TYR A 69 -20.57 2.24 25.45
C TYR A 69 -20.39 1.43 24.17
N SER A 70 -21.04 1.85 23.07
CA SER A 70 -20.89 1.20 21.77
C SER A 70 -19.46 1.26 21.27
N ASN A 71 -18.81 2.43 21.36
CA ASN A 71 -17.45 2.60 20.86
C ASN A 71 -16.42 1.93 21.78
N ALA A 72 -16.50 2.15 23.08
CA ALA A 72 -15.54 1.59 24.03
C ALA A 72 -15.71 0.07 24.18
N PHE A 73 -16.94 -0.43 24.33
CA PHE A 73 -17.20 -1.79 24.78
C PHE A 73 -17.96 -2.66 23.75
N GLY A 74 -18.39 -2.08 22.62
CA GLY A 74 -19.11 -2.82 21.57
C GLY A 74 -20.53 -3.27 21.97
N ARG A 75 -21.13 -2.64 23.00
CA ARG A 75 -22.47 -2.94 23.50
C ARG A 75 -23.19 -1.68 23.96
N VAL A 76 -24.48 -1.77 24.17
CA VAL A 76 -25.26 -0.75 24.86
C VAL A 76 -25.14 -0.92 26.37
N PRO A 77 -25.26 0.15 27.19
CA PRO A 77 -25.35 0.04 28.65
C PRO A 77 -26.66 -0.65 29.05
N ASP A 78 -26.67 -1.29 30.22
CA ASP A 78 -27.92 -1.68 30.83
C ASP A 78 -28.69 -0.45 31.37
N SER A 79 -29.98 -0.63 31.63
CA SER A 79 -30.86 0.48 32.00
C SER A 79 -30.42 1.19 33.29
N ALA A 80 -29.91 0.46 34.26
CA ALA A 80 -29.43 1.02 35.53
C ALA A 80 -28.13 1.81 35.35
N GLY A 81 -27.18 1.27 34.61
CA GLY A 81 -25.92 1.94 34.26
C GLY A 81 -26.18 3.19 33.41
N LYS A 82 -27.07 3.11 32.43
CA LYS A 82 -27.45 4.28 31.63
C LYS A 82 -28.04 5.39 32.49
N ALA A 83 -28.99 5.05 33.34
CA ALA A 83 -29.64 6.02 34.27
C ALA A 83 -28.61 6.64 35.24
N PHE A 84 -27.69 5.85 35.76
CA PHE A 84 -26.61 6.32 36.63
C PHE A 84 -25.73 7.39 35.94
N TRP A 85 -25.26 7.10 34.73
CA TRP A 85 -24.38 8.02 34.01
C TRP A 85 -25.10 9.27 33.50
N ILE A 86 -26.39 9.16 33.11
CA ILE A 86 -27.23 10.33 32.80
C ILE A 86 -27.38 11.21 34.05
N GLY A 87 -27.53 10.61 35.22
CA GLY A 87 -27.61 11.35 36.49
C GLY A 87 -26.29 12.09 36.80
N LYS A 88 -25.12 11.49 36.47
CA LYS A 88 -23.82 12.13 36.60
C LYS A 88 -23.59 13.29 35.62
N LEU A 89 -24.16 13.22 34.42
CA LEU A 89 -24.14 14.32 33.46
C LEU A 89 -24.96 15.54 33.92
N GLY A 90 -26.05 15.29 34.62
CA GLY A 90 -26.99 16.36 34.98
C GLY A 90 -27.80 16.86 33.78
N ALA A 91 -28.62 17.88 33.97
CA ALA A 91 -29.57 18.36 32.95
C ALA A 91 -28.87 19.09 31.79
N THR A 92 -27.82 19.86 32.07
CA THR A 92 -27.07 20.69 31.10
C THR A 92 -25.56 20.50 31.29
N PRO A 93 -24.95 19.36 30.82
CA PRO A 93 -23.55 19.08 31.07
C PRO A 93 -22.65 20.01 30.26
N THR A 94 -21.61 20.51 30.91
CA THR A 94 -20.50 21.19 30.22
C THR A 94 -19.62 20.14 29.50
N SER A 95 -18.74 20.58 28.60
CA SER A 95 -17.76 19.68 27.95
C SER A 95 -16.89 18.98 28.97
N THR A 96 -16.48 19.67 30.04
CA THR A 96 -15.70 19.09 31.15
C THR A 96 -16.51 18.02 31.89
N THR A 97 -17.80 18.23 32.14
CA THR A 97 -18.66 17.23 32.78
C THR A 97 -18.78 15.99 31.88
N LYS A 98 -18.99 16.18 30.58
CA LYS A 98 -19.03 15.09 29.59
C LYS A 98 -17.69 14.31 29.59
N ALA A 99 -16.57 15.02 29.52
CA ALA A 99 -15.22 14.43 29.54
C ALA A 99 -14.95 13.63 30.82
N THR A 100 -15.36 14.15 31.98
CA THR A 100 -15.23 13.42 33.25
C THR A 100 -16.03 12.12 33.21
N VAL A 101 -17.28 12.15 32.74
CA VAL A 101 -18.11 10.94 32.63
C VAL A 101 -17.52 9.94 31.65
N VAL A 102 -16.96 10.38 30.50
CA VAL A 102 -16.26 9.49 29.56
C VAL A 102 -15.08 8.77 30.25
N VAL A 103 -14.23 9.53 30.92
CA VAL A 103 -13.08 8.98 31.63
C VAL A 103 -13.49 8.03 32.75
N ASP A 104 -14.56 8.37 33.51
CA ASP A 104 -15.08 7.52 34.57
C ASP A 104 -15.67 6.21 34.02
N ILE A 105 -16.43 6.26 32.93
CA ILE A 105 -16.96 5.04 32.25
C ILE A 105 -15.81 4.08 31.89
N ILE A 106 -14.73 4.59 31.33
CA ILE A 106 -13.56 3.78 30.96
C ILE A 106 -12.89 3.21 32.23
N ASN A 107 -12.67 4.04 33.25
CA ASN A 107 -11.95 3.65 34.45
C ASN A 107 -12.72 2.62 35.30
N PHE A 108 -14.03 2.78 35.41
CA PHE A 108 -14.91 1.92 36.22
C PHE A 108 -15.54 0.76 35.41
N ALA A 109 -15.11 0.55 34.17
CA ALA A 109 -15.59 -0.55 33.36
C ALA A 109 -15.37 -1.91 34.03
N SER A 110 -16.30 -2.83 33.79
CA SER A 110 -16.18 -4.22 34.27
C SER A 110 -14.92 -4.90 33.70
N PRO A 111 -14.41 -5.99 34.29
CA PRO A 111 -13.27 -6.72 33.72
C PRO A 111 -13.50 -7.19 32.28
N ALA A 112 -14.75 -7.60 31.94
CA ALA A 112 -15.13 -7.99 30.59
C ALA A 112 -15.08 -6.79 29.62
N ASP A 113 -15.67 -5.65 29.99
CA ASP A 113 -15.63 -4.42 29.20
C ASP A 113 -14.21 -3.88 29.02
N LYS A 114 -13.40 -3.95 30.07
CA LYS A 114 -11.97 -3.60 29.99
C LYS A 114 -11.20 -4.50 29.02
N GLY A 115 -11.51 -5.78 28.97
CA GLY A 115 -10.92 -6.70 27.99
C GLY A 115 -11.23 -6.26 26.55
N VAL A 116 -12.49 -5.95 26.24
CA VAL A 116 -12.89 -5.45 24.93
C VAL A 116 -12.24 -4.11 24.61
N PHE A 117 -12.28 -3.17 25.56
CA PHE A 117 -11.66 -1.85 25.40
C PHE A 117 -10.16 -1.92 25.14
N ASN A 118 -9.42 -2.69 25.94
CA ASN A 118 -7.99 -2.86 25.78
C ASN A 118 -7.64 -3.51 24.43
N GLY A 119 -8.43 -4.50 23.99
CA GLY A 119 -8.25 -5.08 22.65
C GLY A 119 -8.38 -4.04 21.53
N LYS A 120 -9.37 -3.14 21.61
CA LYS A 120 -9.51 -2.03 20.66
C LYS A 120 -8.35 -1.04 20.74
N VAL A 121 -7.89 -0.71 21.94
CA VAL A 121 -6.73 0.16 22.18
C VAL A 121 -5.46 -0.46 21.57
N ASP A 122 -5.25 -1.76 21.73
CA ASP A 122 -4.10 -2.45 21.15
C ASP A 122 -4.14 -2.46 19.62
N VAL A 123 -5.30 -2.65 19.02
CA VAL A 123 -5.49 -2.55 17.55
C VAL A 123 -5.16 -1.13 17.07
N ALA A 124 -5.69 -0.10 17.72
CA ALA A 124 -5.45 1.30 17.34
C ALA A 124 -3.97 1.69 17.51
N LYS A 125 -3.36 1.29 18.64
CA LYS A 125 -1.94 1.50 18.89
C LYS A 125 -1.08 0.85 17.81
N ASN A 126 -1.38 -0.40 17.47
CA ASN A 126 -0.66 -1.13 16.44
C ASN A 126 -0.78 -0.44 15.07
N ALA A 127 -1.97 0.00 14.68
CA ALA A 127 -2.18 0.76 13.45
C ALA A 127 -1.37 2.05 13.42
N THR A 128 -1.37 2.83 14.51
CA THR A 128 -0.56 4.06 14.59
C THR A 128 0.94 3.75 14.53
N HIS A 129 1.42 2.69 15.20
CA HIS A 129 2.83 2.30 15.14
C HIS A 129 3.25 1.84 13.75
N GLN A 130 2.37 1.20 12.98
CA GLN A 130 2.63 0.88 11.58
C GLN A 130 2.86 2.16 10.75
N LEU A 131 2.01 3.18 10.92
CA LEU A 131 2.18 4.47 10.24
C LEU A 131 3.48 5.17 10.67
N VAL A 132 3.84 5.15 11.96
CA VAL A 132 5.12 5.69 12.45
C VAL A 132 6.30 5.02 11.76
N VAL A 133 6.30 3.69 11.65
CA VAL A 133 7.38 2.96 10.96
C VAL A 133 7.44 3.33 9.48
N GLN A 134 6.30 3.40 8.79
CA GLN A 134 6.26 3.83 7.40
C GLN A 134 6.78 5.27 7.22
N GLU A 135 6.39 6.19 8.11
CA GLU A 135 6.87 7.58 8.12
C GLU A 135 8.40 7.64 8.24
N LEU A 136 8.99 6.83 9.13
CA LEU A 136 10.44 6.75 9.30
C LEU A 136 11.13 6.13 8.06
N TYR A 137 10.59 5.07 7.49
CA TYR A 137 11.15 4.45 6.28
C TYR A 137 11.09 5.38 5.07
N VAL A 138 9.95 6.03 4.83
CA VAL A 138 9.81 7.04 3.78
C VAL A 138 10.81 8.17 3.98
N THR A 139 10.91 8.71 5.20
CA THR A 139 11.77 9.87 5.48
C THR A 139 13.26 9.53 5.44
N LEU A 140 13.66 8.43 6.09
CA LEU A 140 15.07 8.06 6.23
C LEU A 140 15.57 7.23 5.05
N LEU A 141 14.76 6.29 4.54
CA LEU A 141 15.21 5.34 3.52
C LEU A 141 14.67 5.66 2.12
N GLY A 142 13.66 6.54 2.00
CA GLY A 142 13.04 6.92 0.74
C GLY A 142 12.23 5.80 0.09
N ARG A 143 11.75 4.83 0.89
CA ARG A 143 10.97 3.67 0.45
C ARG A 143 9.94 3.23 1.48
N ALA A 144 9.01 2.37 1.08
CA ALA A 144 8.15 1.64 2.00
C ALA A 144 8.96 0.70 2.91
N ALA A 145 8.48 0.46 4.12
CA ALA A 145 9.02 -0.62 4.95
C ALA A 145 8.66 -1.96 4.31
N ASP A 146 9.59 -2.90 4.29
CA ASP A 146 9.27 -4.31 4.07
C ASP A 146 8.50 -4.87 5.28
N ILE A 147 7.82 -6.00 5.09
CA ILE A 147 6.97 -6.59 6.13
C ILE A 147 7.77 -6.93 7.39
N ASP A 148 8.96 -7.52 7.21
CA ASP A 148 9.80 -7.93 8.33
C ASP A 148 10.30 -6.72 9.11
N GLY A 149 10.78 -5.69 8.42
CA GLY A 149 11.20 -4.42 9.02
C GLY A 149 10.05 -3.75 9.75
N ARG A 150 8.86 -3.65 9.12
CA ARG A 150 7.68 -3.10 9.79
C ARG A 150 7.29 -3.90 11.03
N THR A 151 7.21 -5.21 10.92
CA THR A 151 6.84 -6.11 12.03
C THR A 151 7.83 -5.98 13.19
N TYR A 152 9.12 -5.98 12.90
CA TYR A 152 10.17 -5.83 13.91
C TYR A 152 10.06 -4.50 14.65
N TRP A 153 9.96 -3.37 13.93
CA TRP A 153 9.93 -2.06 14.56
C TRP A 153 8.61 -1.79 15.29
N VAL A 154 7.47 -2.22 14.73
CA VAL A 154 6.17 -2.14 15.40
C VAL A 154 6.19 -2.96 16.69
N GLY A 155 6.79 -4.15 16.66
CA GLY A 155 6.98 -4.97 17.88
C GLY A 155 7.75 -4.22 18.97
N LYS A 156 8.86 -3.55 18.62
CA LYS A 156 9.63 -2.72 19.54
C LYS A 156 8.80 -1.55 20.11
N LEU A 157 8.09 -0.82 19.26
CA LEU A 157 7.21 0.28 19.70
C LEU A 157 6.10 -0.22 20.61
N ASN A 158 5.47 -1.36 20.31
CA ASN A 158 4.42 -1.97 21.13
C ASN A 158 4.91 -2.39 22.52
N THR A 159 6.19 -2.75 22.65
CA THR A 159 6.82 -3.11 23.93
C THR A 159 7.43 -1.92 24.67
N GLY A 160 7.30 -0.70 24.14
CA GLY A 160 7.66 0.55 24.84
C GLY A 160 9.00 1.16 24.43
N THR A 161 9.68 0.63 23.41
CA THR A 161 10.82 1.34 22.79
C THR A 161 10.32 2.68 22.23
N SER A 162 11.04 3.75 22.46
CA SER A 162 10.63 5.08 22.00
C SER A 162 10.81 5.23 20.49
N VAL A 163 10.01 6.11 19.86
CA VAL A 163 10.18 6.46 18.44
C VAL A 163 11.59 7.02 18.19
N ALA A 164 12.16 7.75 19.17
CA ALA A 164 13.51 8.30 19.06
C ALA A 164 14.58 7.19 19.02
N ASP A 165 14.42 6.15 19.82
CA ASP A 165 15.35 5.01 19.81
C ASP A 165 15.20 4.21 18.51
N VAL A 166 13.96 3.97 18.03
CA VAL A 166 13.72 3.32 16.74
C VAL A 166 14.36 4.15 15.61
N THR A 167 14.16 5.47 15.59
CA THR A 167 14.78 6.37 14.59
C THR A 167 16.30 6.25 14.62
N LYS A 168 16.91 6.24 15.82
CA LYS A 168 18.34 6.08 16.00
C LYS A 168 18.84 4.74 15.45
N GLU A 169 18.13 3.65 15.73
CA GLU A 169 18.49 2.32 15.27
C GLU A 169 18.34 2.19 13.76
N ILE A 170 17.28 2.77 13.14
CA ILE A 170 17.12 2.80 11.67
C ILE A 170 18.27 3.56 11.02
N ILE A 171 18.67 4.74 11.55
CA ILE A 171 19.83 5.49 11.04
C ILE A 171 21.14 4.70 11.18
N ALA A 172 21.25 3.85 12.19
CA ALA A 172 22.41 3.00 12.41
C ALA A 172 22.41 1.70 11.61
N SER A 173 21.30 1.38 10.89
CA SER A 173 21.24 0.20 10.02
C SER A 173 22.24 0.29 8.86
N GLU A 174 22.67 -0.84 8.33
CA GLU A 174 23.58 -0.92 7.17
C GLU A 174 23.02 -0.14 5.98
N GLU A 175 21.73 -0.33 5.64
CA GLU A 175 21.08 0.40 4.55
C GLU A 175 21.13 1.92 4.72
N ALA A 176 20.86 2.43 5.93
CA ALA A 176 20.95 3.87 6.18
C ALA A 176 22.39 4.37 6.18
N GLN A 177 23.34 3.59 6.68
CA GLN A 177 24.75 3.95 6.65
C GLN A 177 25.24 4.05 5.20
N ASP A 178 24.88 3.14 4.31
CA ASP A 178 25.22 3.22 2.89
C ASP A 178 24.67 4.49 2.22
N LYS A 179 23.45 4.91 2.59
CA LYS A 179 22.81 6.13 2.05
C LYS A 179 23.38 7.43 2.61
N TYR A 180 23.89 7.40 3.84
CA TYR A 180 24.28 8.60 4.59
C TYR A 180 25.78 8.67 4.94
N ALA A 181 26.58 7.63 4.59
CA ALA A 181 28.02 7.64 4.81
C ALA A 181 28.67 8.82 4.09
N GLY A 182 29.47 9.59 4.83
CA GLY A 182 30.18 10.73 4.28
C GLY A 182 29.34 11.97 3.94
N LEU A 183 27.99 11.94 4.12
CA LEU A 183 27.19 13.14 3.90
C LEU A 183 27.44 14.18 4.99
N ILE A 184 27.67 15.42 4.55
CA ILE A 184 27.67 16.58 5.44
C ILE A 184 26.25 16.90 5.92
N ASN A 185 26.11 17.70 6.97
CA ASN A 185 24.81 17.97 7.59
C ASN A 185 23.78 18.57 6.64
N SER A 186 24.21 19.46 5.73
CA SER A 186 23.31 20.05 4.73
C SER A 186 22.73 19.03 3.77
N ASP A 187 23.54 18.08 3.31
CA ASP A 187 23.11 17.04 2.40
C ASP A 187 22.17 16.03 3.09
N PHE A 188 22.44 15.73 4.36
CA PHE A 188 21.53 14.92 5.17
C PHE A 188 20.15 15.58 5.30
N VAL A 189 20.08 16.88 5.66
CA VAL A 189 18.82 17.61 5.74
C VAL A 189 18.12 17.67 4.37
N ALA A 190 18.86 17.97 3.29
CA ALA A 190 18.30 18.01 1.95
C ALA A 190 17.67 16.66 1.54
N LYS A 191 18.32 15.55 1.92
CA LYS A 191 17.81 14.19 1.66
C LYS A 191 16.51 13.91 2.41
N LEU A 192 16.42 14.32 3.69
CA LEU A 192 15.19 14.19 4.47
C LEU A 192 14.03 14.95 3.86
N TYR A 193 14.25 16.22 3.46
CA TYR A 193 13.23 17.04 2.81
C TYR A 193 12.75 16.44 1.49
N SER A 194 13.68 16.00 0.65
CA SER A 194 13.35 15.33 -0.62
C SER A 194 12.53 14.07 -0.38
N ASN A 195 12.95 13.22 0.56
CA ASN A 195 12.26 11.97 0.86
C ASN A 195 10.88 12.23 1.45
N ALA A 196 10.79 13.02 2.52
CA ALA A 196 9.55 13.25 3.23
C ALA A 196 8.57 14.14 2.46
N PHE A 197 9.05 15.27 1.96
CA PHE A 197 8.19 16.34 1.45
C PHE A 197 8.26 16.53 -0.07
N GLY A 198 9.14 15.81 -0.77
CA GLY A 198 9.28 15.90 -2.22
C GLY A 198 9.82 17.27 -2.72
N ARG A 199 10.44 18.05 -1.85
CA ARG A 199 11.01 19.37 -2.14
C ARG A 199 12.34 19.60 -1.44
N ALA A 200 13.07 20.61 -1.86
CA ALA A 200 14.22 21.12 -1.12
C ALA A 200 13.77 21.88 0.15
N ALA A 201 14.61 21.90 1.17
CA ALA A 201 14.47 22.88 2.25
C ALA A 201 14.70 24.29 1.70
N ASP A 202 13.96 25.27 2.19
CA ASP A 202 14.33 26.68 1.95
C ASP A 202 15.63 27.04 2.69
N ALA A 203 16.25 28.14 2.31
CA ALA A 203 17.57 28.50 2.83
C ALA A 203 17.57 28.70 4.37
N GLU A 204 16.55 29.34 4.91
CA GLU A 204 16.43 29.58 6.36
C GLU A 204 16.21 28.28 7.12
N GLY A 205 15.35 27.39 6.62
CA GLY A 205 15.10 26.07 7.20
C GLY A 205 16.34 25.17 7.12
N LEU A 206 17.05 25.17 5.99
CA LEU A 206 18.30 24.44 5.86
C LEU A 206 19.34 24.90 6.89
N ASP A 207 19.59 26.20 6.98
CA ASP A 207 20.55 26.79 7.93
C ASP A 207 20.16 26.49 9.38
N TYR A 208 18.88 26.57 9.72
CA TYR A 208 18.37 26.23 11.04
C TYR A 208 18.66 24.75 11.41
N TRP A 209 18.29 23.81 10.53
CA TRP A 209 18.47 22.39 10.82
C TRP A 209 19.94 21.96 10.82
N VAL A 210 20.76 22.52 9.96
CA VAL A 210 22.22 22.32 9.98
C VAL A 210 22.79 22.83 11.31
N GLY A 211 22.35 24.02 11.77
CA GLY A 211 22.70 24.54 13.08
C GLY A 211 22.29 23.62 14.24
N ARG A 212 21.09 23.04 14.18
CA ARG A 212 20.60 22.06 15.17
C ARG A 212 21.48 20.80 15.21
N LEU A 213 21.94 20.30 14.06
CA LEU A 213 22.82 19.13 13.97
C LEU A 213 24.20 19.33 14.60
N ASN A 214 24.63 20.58 14.84
CA ASN A 214 25.88 20.85 15.58
C ASN A 214 25.75 20.57 17.08
N SER A 215 24.53 20.52 17.62
CA SER A 215 24.26 20.32 19.06
C SER A 215 23.30 19.16 19.34
N SER A 216 22.85 18.45 18.32
CA SER A 216 21.86 17.38 18.41
C SER A 216 22.21 16.22 17.49
N THR A 217 21.56 15.06 17.69
CA THR A 217 21.78 13.86 16.86
C THR A 217 20.93 13.94 15.57
N ARG A 218 21.35 13.24 14.52
CA ARG A 218 20.57 13.07 13.30
C ARG A 218 19.17 12.52 13.58
N ALA A 219 19.03 11.59 14.51
CA ALA A 219 17.73 11.03 14.90
C ALA A 219 16.82 12.08 15.53
N ALA A 220 17.33 12.88 16.45
CA ALA A 220 16.54 13.94 17.08
C ALA A 220 16.11 14.99 16.07
N VAL A 221 17.04 15.47 15.22
CA VAL A 221 16.73 16.47 14.18
C VAL A 221 15.73 15.92 13.15
N THR A 222 15.82 14.65 12.78
CA THR A 222 14.80 14.02 11.90
C THR A 222 13.40 14.15 12.50
N LEU A 223 13.23 13.81 13.77
CA LEU A 223 11.92 13.93 14.44
C LEU A 223 11.48 15.38 14.62
N GLU A 224 12.41 16.31 14.88
CA GLU A 224 12.11 17.74 14.93
C GLU A 224 11.62 18.27 13.58
N ILE A 225 12.26 17.87 12.46
CA ILE A 225 11.82 18.21 11.09
C ILE A 225 10.40 17.68 10.83
N LEU A 226 10.13 16.43 11.16
CA LEU A 226 8.81 15.83 11.00
C LEU A 226 7.75 16.54 11.87
N GLY A 227 8.11 16.92 13.10
CA GLY A 227 7.22 17.65 14.00
C GLY A 227 6.93 19.09 13.56
N ALA A 228 7.89 19.74 12.88
CA ALA A 228 7.78 21.11 12.41
C ALA A 228 7.20 21.24 10.98
N ALA A 229 6.81 20.12 10.35
CA ALA A 229 6.27 20.11 9.00
C ALA A 229 5.04 21.02 8.88
N SER A 230 5.02 21.89 7.83
CA SER A 230 3.83 22.68 7.49
C SER A 230 2.65 21.79 7.13
N ASP A 231 1.44 22.32 7.10
CA ASP A 231 0.25 21.53 6.72
C ASP A 231 0.41 20.89 5.32
N THR A 232 0.98 21.63 4.36
CA THR A 232 1.26 21.12 3.01
C THR A 232 2.31 20.02 3.00
N ASP A 233 3.40 20.20 3.75
CA ASP A 233 4.44 19.16 3.88
C ASP A 233 3.91 17.92 4.58
N ARG A 234 3.10 18.10 5.63
CA ARG A 234 2.45 17.00 6.36
C ARG A 234 1.50 16.23 5.45
N GLN A 235 0.71 16.92 4.64
CA GLN A 235 -0.17 16.27 3.67
C GLN A 235 0.63 15.47 2.63
N THR A 236 1.72 16.04 2.10
CA THR A 236 2.60 15.34 1.16
C THR A 236 3.20 14.09 1.80
N LEU A 237 3.68 14.18 3.04
CA LEU A 237 4.23 13.03 3.76
C LEU A 237 3.15 11.98 4.03
N ASN A 238 1.96 12.38 4.47
CA ASN A 238 0.85 11.46 4.71
C ASN A 238 0.49 10.69 3.43
N ASN A 239 0.36 11.37 2.29
CA ASN A 239 0.10 10.70 1.00
C ASN A 239 1.20 9.67 0.67
N LYS A 240 2.48 9.99 0.91
CA LYS A 240 3.58 9.04 0.70
C LYS A 240 3.52 7.87 1.68
N VAL A 241 3.14 8.12 2.94
CA VAL A 241 2.98 7.08 3.97
C VAL A 241 1.81 6.15 3.62
N ASP A 242 0.69 6.69 3.14
CA ASP A 242 -0.47 5.89 2.70
C ASP A 242 -0.10 4.98 1.52
N VAL A 243 0.63 5.50 0.53
CA VAL A 243 1.16 4.69 -0.58
C VAL A 243 2.12 3.62 -0.05
N ALA A 244 3.06 3.98 0.84
CA ALA A 244 4.01 3.04 1.43
C ALA A 244 3.29 1.95 2.26
N GLN A 245 2.25 2.32 3.02
CA GLN A 245 1.42 1.38 3.76
C GLN A 245 0.72 0.40 2.80
N GLY A 246 0.13 0.92 1.72
CA GLY A 246 -0.49 0.09 0.69
C GLY A 246 0.49 -0.87 0.03
N ILE A 247 1.73 -0.45 -0.24
CA ILE A 247 2.79 -1.32 -0.77
C ILE A 247 3.11 -2.45 0.22
N THR A 248 3.29 -2.12 1.50
CA THR A 248 3.61 -3.11 2.54
C THR A 248 2.43 -4.06 2.80
N ASP A 249 1.19 -3.54 2.80
CA ASP A 249 -0.02 -4.32 3.11
C ASP A 249 -0.47 -5.19 1.94
N ASN A 250 0.04 -4.94 0.73
CA ASN A 250 -0.28 -5.78 -0.43
C ASN A 250 0.26 -7.20 -0.30
N PHE A 251 1.30 -7.41 0.52
CA PHE A 251 1.90 -8.72 0.72
C PHE A 251 2.01 -9.05 2.21
N GLN A 252 1.73 -10.29 2.60
CA GLN A 252 1.88 -10.75 3.99
C GLN A 252 3.31 -11.19 4.28
N THR A 253 3.96 -11.85 3.33
CA THR A 253 5.35 -12.32 3.47
C THR A 253 6.11 -12.11 2.16
N GLN A 254 7.39 -11.79 2.27
CA GLN A 254 8.28 -11.66 1.13
C GLN A 254 9.37 -12.74 1.20
N PHE A 255 9.56 -13.45 0.11
CA PHE A 255 10.62 -14.42 -0.10
C PHE A 255 11.53 -13.94 -1.21
N THR A 256 12.83 -13.89 -0.96
CA THR A 256 13.83 -13.55 -2.00
C THR A 256 14.57 -14.82 -2.37
N LEU A 257 14.59 -15.14 -3.67
CA LEU A 257 15.31 -16.28 -4.19
C LEU A 257 16.82 -16.07 -4.08
N THR A 258 17.54 -17.16 -3.92
CA THR A 258 18.99 -17.20 -3.78
C THR A 258 19.66 -17.69 -5.07
N THR A 259 21.00 -17.73 -5.12
CA THR A 259 21.73 -18.30 -6.26
C THR A 259 21.77 -19.84 -6.24
N GLU A 260 21.25 -20.46 -5.19
CA GLU A 260 21.08 -21.90 -5.04
C GLU A 260 19.68 -22.33 -5.48
N THR A 261 19.39 -23.62 -5.49
CA THR A 261 18.04 -24.10 -5.76
C THR A 261 17.14 -23.86 -4.56
N ASP A 262 16.08 -23.08 -4.75
CA ASP A 262 15.13 -22.70 -3.72
C ASP A 262 13.90 -23.65 -3.70
N ASN A 263 13.39 -23.92 -2.51
CA ASN A 263 12.11 -24.59 -2.29
C ASN A 263 11.34 -23.81 -1.24
N LEU A 264 10.58 -22.83 -1.70
CA LEU A 264 9.90 -21.86 -0.85
C LEU A 264 8.40 -22.14 -0.78
N THR A 265 7.85 -22.07 0.42
CA THR A 265 6.41 -22.20 0.66
C THR A 265 5.91 -20.95 1.35
N GLY A 266 4.91 -20.33 0.77
CA GLY A 266 4.21 -19.16 1.29
C GLY A 266 3.32 -19.46 2.49
N THR A 267 2.50 -18.51 2.84
CA THR A 267 1.61 -18.55 4.00
C THR A 267 0.14 -18.79 3.58
N SER A 268 -0.80 -18.45 4.44
CA SER A 268 -2.24 -18.45 4.09
C SER A 268 -2.73 -17.09 3.57
N GLY A 269 -1.85 -16.12 3.38
CA GLY A 269 -2.19 -14.79 2.89
C GLY A 269 -1.45 -14.46 1.60
N LYS A 270 -1.47 -13.20 1.19
CA LYS A 270 -0.76 -12.74 -0.02
C LYS A 270 0.74 -12.76 0.20
N ASP A 271 1.47 -13.50 -0.61
CA ASP A 271 2.92 -13.61 -0.50
C ASP A 271 3.62 -13.08 -1.77
N LEU A 272 4.82 -12.53 -1.58
CA LEU A 272 5.66 -12.01 -2.64
C LEU A 272 6.95 -12.80 -2.74
N PHE A 273 7.16 -13.49 -3.86
CA PHE A 273 8.43 -14.10 -4.21
C PHE A 273 9.20 -13.19 -5.14
N ILE A 274 10.47 -12.95 -4.88
CA ILE A 274 11.34 -12.09 -5.69
C ILE A 274 12.50 -12.88 -6.24
N GLY A 275 12.61 -12.91 -7.56
CA GLY A 275 13.75 -13.47 -8.28
C GLY A 275 14.43 -12.43 -9.15
N ASP A 276 15.77 -12.46 -9.24
CA ASP A 276 16.56 -11.54 -10.02
C ASP A 276 17.60 -12.29 -10.89
N ASN A 277 17.43 -12.22 -12.20
CA ASN A 277 18.39 -12.69 -13.19
C ASN A 277 18.92 -11.54 -14.06
N GLY A 278 18.70 -10.30 -13.67
CA GLY A 278 19.19 -9.11 -14.38
C GLY A 278 20.71 -9.02 -14.45
N ASN A 279 21.40 -9.73 -13.56
CA ASN A 279 22.85 -9.90 -13.61
C ASN A 279 23.20 -11.38 -13.82
N GLN A 280 23.76 -11.72 -14.97
CA GLN A 280 24.13 -13.11 -15.36
C GLN A 280 25.05 -13.82 -14.35
N PHE A 281 25.81 -13.07 -13.54
CA PHE A 281 26.75 -13.65 -12.57
C PHE A 281 26.09 -13.97 -11.22
N PHE A 282 24.90 -13.45 -10.97
CA PHE A 282 24.17 -13.57 -9.70
C PHE A 282 22.69 -13.90 -9.93
N ALA A 283 22.42 -14.69 -10.99
CA ALA A 283 21.04 -15.09 -11.28
C ALA A 283 20.47 -15.92 -10.12
N THR A 284 19.35 -15.46 -9.57
CA THR A 284 18.70 -16.11 -8.43
C THR A 284 17.56 -17.03 -8.82
N VAL A 285 17.06 -16.97 -10.07
CA VAL A 285 16.05 -17.91 -10.56
C VAL A 285 16.73 -19.07 -11.28
N GLN A 286 16.54 -20.27 -10.74
CA GLN A 286 17.13 -21.50 -11.27
C GLN A 286 16.02 -22.44 -11.80
N ALA A 287 16.35 -23.30 -12.75
CA ALA A 287 15.40 -24.27 -13.33
C ALA A 287 14.85 -25.29 -12.31
N GLY A 288 15.52 -25.43 -11.17
CA GLY A 288 15.12 -26.35 -10.09
C GLY A 288 14.27 -25.72 -9.01
N ASP A 289 14.07 -24.40 -9.04
CA ASP A 289 13.32 -23.67 -8.01
C ASP A 289 11.85 -24.07 -7.99
N LYS A 290 11.31 -24.11 -6.78
CA LYS A 290 9.91 -24.40 -6.52
C LYS A 290 9.33 -23.35 -5.58
N LEU A 291 8.28 -22.67 -6.03
CA LEU A 291 7.58 -21.65 -5.29
C LEU A 291 6.13 -22.11 -5.14
N ASP A 292 5.70 -22.34 -3.90
CA ASP A 292 4.32 -22.65 -3.54
C ASP A 292 3.74 -21.47 -2.77
N GLY A 293 2.80 -20.74 -3.34
CA GLY A 293 2.20 -19.56 -2.72
C GLY A 293 1.36 -19.90 -1.49
N GLY A 294 0.78 -21.10 -1.43
CA GLY A 294 -0.08 -21.52 -0.34
C GLY A 294 -1.53 -21.12 -0.60
N ALA A 295 -2.11 -20.32 0.27
CA ALA A 295 -3.44 -19.76 0.07
C ALA A 295 -3.36 -18.23 0.02
N GLY A 296 -4.20 -17.61 -0.79
CA GLY A 296 -4.17 -16.15 -0.97
C GLY A 296 -4.15 -15.79 -2.44
N ILE A 297 -3.69 -14.59 -2.75
CA ILE A 297 -3.34 -14.18 -4.12
C ILE A 297 -1.86 -13.81 -4.10
N ASP A 298 -1.03 -14.73 -4.58
CA ASP A 298 0.41 -14.67 -4.43
C ASP A 298 1.07 -14.16 -5.70
N THR A 299 2.21 -13.49 -5.55
CA THR A 299 2.89 -12.85 -6.67
C THR A 299 4.35 -13.30 -6.75
N PHE A 300 4.77 -13.73 -7.92
CA PHE A 300 6.18 -13.90 -8.25
C PHE A 300 6.65 -12.72 -9.08
N LYS A 301 7.51 -11.90 -8.49
CA LYS A 301 8.14 -10.74 -9.12
C LYS A 301 9.51 -11.13 -9.63
N TYR A 302 9.68 -11.10 -10.94
CA TYR A 302 10.86 -11.58 -11.60
C TYR A 302 11.57 -10.49 -12.41
N TYR A 303 12.75 -10.10 -11.96
CA TYR A 303 13.66 -9.25 -12.72
C TYR A 303 14.35 -10.12 -13.76
N TYR A 304 13.82 -10.10 -14.95
CA TYR A 304 14.09 -11.09 -15.99
C TYR A 304 15.38 -10.79 -16.77
N SER A 305 16.14 -11.83 -17.12
CA SER A 305 17.19 -11.82 -18.13
C SER A 305 16.81 -12.75 -19.31
N ASP A 306 17.50 -12.63 -20.43
CA ASP A 306 17.15 -13.28 -21.71
C ASP A 306 17.24 -14.84 -21.71
N ASN A 307 17.39 -15.51 -20.58
CA ASN A 307 17.64 -16.95 -20.49
C ASN A 307 16.38 -17.84 -20.43
N GLY A 308 15.16 -17.25 -20.35
CA GLY A 308 13.90 -17.99 -20.43
C GLY A 308 13.60 -18.96 -19.30
N ILE A 309 14.35 -18.93 -18.21
CA ILE A 309 14.17 -19.85 -17.08
C ILE A 309 13.00 -19.37 -16.24
N LEU A 310 12.03 -20.28 -15.99
CA LEU A 310 10.95 -20.09 -15.04
C LEU A 310 11.05 -21.15 -13.93
N PRO A 311 10.78 -20.79 -12.67
CA PRO A 311 10.68 -21.76 -11.58
C PRO A 311 9.39 -22.61 -11.74
N THR A 312 9.32 -23.70 -11.00
CA THR A 312 8.02 -24.38 -10.81
C THR A 312 7.16 -23.52 -9.89
N LEU A 313 5.99 -23.11 -10.36
CA LEU A 313 5.00 -22.38 -9.56
C LEU A 313 3.85 -23.31 -9.17
N LEU A 314 3.40 -23.19 -7.93
CA LEU A 314 2.19 -23.83 -7.40
C LEU A 314 1.46 -22.79 -6.54
N ASN A 315 0.16 -22.66 -6.74
CA ASN A 315 -0.66 -21.69 -5.99
C ASN A 315 -0.05 -20.26 -6.01
N VAL A 316 0.45 -19.83 -7.15
CA VAL A 316 0.93 -18.47 -7.39
C VAL A 316 0.12 -17.90 -8.55
N GLU A 317 -0.76 -16.95 -8.23
CA GLU A 317 -1.77 -16.45 -9.18
C GLU A 317 -1.21 -15.39 -10.11
N LYS A 318 -0.14 -14.69 -9.71
CA LYS A 318 0.41 -13.57 -10.47
C LYS A 318 1.90 -13.69 -10.69
N VAL A 319 2.33 -13.37 -11.92
CA VAL A 319 3.73 -13.20 -12.27
C VAL A 319 3.95 -11.79 -12.82
N GLU A 320 4.84 -11.03 -12.21
CA GLU A 320 5.30 -9.74 -12.72
C GLU A 320 6.70 -9.89 -13.32
N LEU A 321 6.83 -9.64 -14.62
CA LEU A 321 8.10 -9.66 -15.35
C LEU A 321 8.63 -8.23 -15.52
N ILE A 322 9.80 -7.95 -14.96
CA ILE A 322 10.38 -6.60 -14.92
C ILE A 322 11.68 -6.56 -15.72
N ASN A 323 11.94 -5.42 -16.38
CA ASN A 323 13.14 -5.18 -17.17
C ASN A 323 13.36 -6.17 -18.33
N LEU A 324 12.27 -6.62 -18.93
CA LEU A 324 12.34 -7.48 -20.12
C LEU A 324 13.11 -6.80 -21.24
N ARG A 325 14.08 -7.54 -21.79
CA ARG A 325 14.63 -7.30 -23.11
C ARG A 325 13.84 -8.16 -24.12
N SER A 326 14.15 -8.07 -25.41
CA SER A 326 13.47 -8.88 -26.42
C SER A 326 13.55 -10.38 -26.09
N SER A 327 12.40 -11.03 -25.85
CA SER A 327 12.34 -12.38 -25.31
C SER A 327 11.14 -13.16 -25.83
N ASN A 328 11.29 -14.49 -25.86
CA ASN A 328 10.18 -15.42 -25.97
C ASN A 328 10.03 -16.15 -24.64
N ILE A 329 8.89 -16.00 -23.99
CA ILE A 329 8.60 -16.61 -22.69
C ILE A 329 7.42 -17.56 -22.87
N ASP A 330 7.57 -18.78 -22.40
CA ASP A 330 6.53 -19.82 -22.50
C ASP A 330 6.06 -20.25 -21.12
N PHE A 331 4.82 -19.89 -20.80
CA PHE A 331 4.11 -20.29 -19.58
C PHE A 331 3.36 -21.61 -19.71
N SER A 332 3.43 -22.30 -20.86
CA SER A 332 2.78 -23.62 -21.03
C SER A 332 3.17 -24.65 -19.97
N PRO A 333 4.44 -24.69 -19.45
CA PRO A 333 4.81 -25.60 -18.38
C PRO A 333 4.08 -25.33 -17.06
N LEU A 334 3.53 -24.14 -16.87
CA LEU A 334 2.81 -23.74 -15.65
C LEU A 334 1.28 -23.92 -15.77
N ALA A 335 0.81 -24.56 -16.83
CA ALA A 335 -0.60 -24.85 -16.98
C ALA A 335 -1.12 -25.70 -15.79
N GLY A 336 -2.13 -25.19 -15.08
CA GLY A 336 -2.69 -25.84 -13.89
C GLY A 336 -1.98 -25.49 -12.56
N SER A 337 -1.02 -24.57 -12.57
CA SER A 337 -0.32 -24.10 -11.36
C SER A 337 -1.15 -23.14 -10.48
N GLY A 338 -2.32 -22.70 -10.93
CA GLY A 338 -3.09 -21.63 -10.29
C GLY A 338 -2.85 -20.25 -10.91
N LEU A 339 -1.90 -20.11 -11.84
CA LEU A 339 -1.55 -18.83 -12.45
C LEU A 339 -2.73 -18.20 -13.21
N GLU A 340 -3.10 -16.97 -12.84
CA GLU A 340 -4.23 -16.22 -13.39
C GLU A 340 -3.79 -15.00 -14.22
N GLU A 341 -2.65 -14.39 -13.88
CA GLU A 341 -2.18 -13.17 -14.53
C GLU A 341 -0.66 -13.14 -14.71
N VAL A 342 -0.23 -12.74 -15.89
CA VAL A 342 1.17 -12.40 -16.18
C VAL A 342 1.24 -10.94 -16.59
N THR A 343 1.97 -10.11 -15.84
CA THR A 343 2.13 -8.69 -16.13
C THR A 343 3.54 -8.37 -16.58
N LEU A 344 3.65 -7.69 -17.72
CA LEU A 344 4.90 -7.16 -18.25
C LEU A 344 5.09 -5.74 -17.74
N LYS A 345 6.16 -5.50 -16.95
CA LYS A 345 6.56 -4.18 -16.43
C LYS A 345 7.94 -3.79 -16.94
N PHE A 346 8.13 -2.57 -17.37
CA PHE A 346 9.19 -2.26 -18.32
C PHE A 346 10.34 -1.37 -17.93
N ASN A 347 11.41 -1.61 -18.73
CA ASN A 347 12.51 -0.71 -19.08
C ASN A 347 12.45 -0.37 -20.59
N PRO A 348 12.83 0.85 -21.07
CA PRO A 348 12.48 1.42 -22.38
C PRO A 348 13.27 0.91 -23.59
N GLN A 349 13.82 -0.30 -23.61
CA GLN A 349 14.73 -0.78 -24.67
C GLN A 349 14.37 -2.14 -25.28
N PHE A 350 13.09 -2.47 -25.52
CA PHE A 350 12.79 -3.72 -26.18
C PHE A 350 12.33 -3.57 -27.62
N THR A 351 12.51 -4.62 -28.46
CA THR A 351 12.07 -4.63 -29.84
C THR A 351 10.87 -5.57 -30.08
N PHE A 352 10.83 -6.73 -29.43
CA PHE A 352 9.68 -7.63 -29.47
C PHE A 352 9.67 -8.56 -28.26
N THR A 353 8.49 -8.96 -27.83
CA THR A 353 8.29 -9.97 -26.78
C THR A 353 7.12 -10.86 -27.17
N THR A 354 7.31 -12.17 -27.11
CA THR A 354 6.25 -13.15 -27.24
C THR A 354 6.03 -13.83 -25.90
N VAL A 355 4.79 -13.83 -25.43
CA VAL A 355 4.35 -14.54 -24.21
C VAL A 355 3.41 -15.65 -24.67
N ALA A 356 3.84 -16.89 -24.52
CA ALA A 356 3.09 -18.08 -24.90
C ALA A 356 2.50 -18.78 -23.67
N GLY A 357 1.56 -19.70 -23.89
CA GLY A 357 0.96 -20.48 -22.81
C GLY A 357 -0.10 -19.75 -21.98
N LEU A 358 -0.64 -18.64 -22.50
CA LEU A 358 -1.62 -17.78 -21.80
C LEU A 358 -3.06 -18.34 -21.81
N ARG A 359 -3.25 -19.62 -22.01
CA ARG A 359 -4.60 -20.19 -21.98
C ARG A 359 -5.26 -19.90 -20.63
N ASP A 360 -6.39 -19.17 -20.67
CA ASP A 360 -7.16 -18.74 -19.49
C ASP A 360 -6.37 -17.85 -18.49
N ILE A 361 -5.21 -17.32 -18.94
CA ILE A 361 -4.35 -16.40 -18.16
C ILE A 361 -4.48 -15.00 -18.74
N LYS A 362 -4.64 -13.99 -17.90
CA LYS A 362 -4.66 -12.59 -18.30
C LYS A 362 -3.24 -12.09 -18.58
N LEU A 363 -3.06 -11.34 -19.67
CA LEU A 363 -1.82 -10.63 -19.99
C LEU A 363 -1.94 -9.15 -19.59
N GLY A 364 -1.23 -8.75 -18.56
CA GLY A 364 -1.06 -7.36 -18.14
C GLY A 364 0.11 -6.69 -18.87
N ILE A 365 -0.04 -5.43 -19.25
CA ILE A 365 0.99 -4.59 -19.86
C ILE A 365 0.95 -3.26 -19.12
N ASP A 366 1.95 -3.00 -18.27
CA ASP A 366 1.93 -1.93 -17.31
C ASP A 366 3.16 -1.03 -17.49
N ASN A 367 2.92 0.27 -17.67
CA ASN A 367 3.92 1.34 -17.81
C ASN A 367 4.95 1.06 -18.91
N VAL A 368 4.45 0.59 -20.07
CA VAL A 368 5.24 0.31 -21.26
C VAL A 368 5.21 1.50 -22.18
N THR A 369 6.30 2.25 -22.25
CA THR A 369 6.42 3.41 -23.14
C THR A 369 7.39 3.10 -24.26
N TYR A 370 6.89 2.86 -25.50
CA TYR A 370 7.80 2.67 -26.62
C TYR A 370 7.31 3.03 -28.03
N GLY A 371 8.23 3.60 -28.81
CA GLY A 371 8.04 3.96 -30.21
C GLY A 371 8.60 2.94 -31.21
N GLY A 372 8.26 1.64 -31.14
CA GLY A 372 8.72 0.68 -32.16
C GLY A 372 8.62 -0.80 -31.81
N GLY A 373 8.24 -1.15 -30.57
CA GLY A 373 8.19 -2.56 -30.14
C GLY A 373 6.85 -3.24 -30.36
N SER A 374 6.85 -4.58 -30.45
CA SER A 374 5.66 -5.39 -30.52
C SER A 374 5.57 -6.39 -29.37
N ILE A 375 4.37 -6.56 -28.84
CA ILE A 375 4.05 -7.63 -27.89
C ILE A 375 3.13 -8.62 -28.57
N THR A 376 3.42 -9.90 -28.43
CA THR A 376 2.58 -10.99 -28.90
C THR A 376 2.13 -11.84 -27.74
N GLY A 377 0.83 -11.85 -27.44
CA GLY A 377 0.18 -12.75 -26.50
C GLY A 377 -0.37 -13.99 -27.22
N ASN A 378 0.11 -15.20 -26.88
CA ASN A 378 -0.40 -16.44 -27.48
C ASN A 378 -1.25 -17.21 -26.46
N PHE A 379 -2.56 -17.21 -26.69
CA PHE A 379 -3.58 -17.83 -25.85
C PHE A 379 -3.88 -19.31 -26.23
N GLY A 380 -3.09 -19.88 -27.12
CA GLY A 380 -3.16 -21.31 -27.47
C GLY A 380 -4.55 -21.74 -27.95
N ASN A 381 -5.15 -22.68 -27.21
CA ASN A 381 -6.49 -23.21 -27.46
C ASN A 381 -7.58 -22.53 -26.60
N GLY A 382 -7.28 -21.45 -25.90
CA GLY A 382 -8.28 -20.66 -25.18
C GLY A 382 -9.31 -20.03 -26.11
N THR A 383 -10.54 -19.86 -25.64
CA THR A 383 -11.62 -19.20 -26.40
C THR A 383 -11.68 -17.69 -26.12
N THR A 384 -11.08 -17.26 -25.01
CA THR A 384 -11.02 -15.89 -24.58
C THR A 384 -9.56 -15.45 -24.41
N ALA A 385 -9.21 -14.30 -24.96
CA ALA A 385 -7.96 -13.60 -24.68
C ALA A 385 -8.27 -12.37 -23.83
N SER A 386 -7.71 -12.33 -22.63
CA SER A 386 -7.85 -11.18 -21.73
C SER A 386 -6.53 -10.42 -21.63
N VAL A 387 -6.57 -9.12 -21.95
CA VAL A 387 -5.41 -8.23 -21.92
C VAL A 387 -5.77 -6.96 -21.15
N SER A 388 -4.89 -6.49 -20.26
CA SER A 388 -5.00 -5.15 -19.68
C SER A 388 -3.82 -4.29 -20.07
N LEU A 389 -4.09 -3.00 -20.31
CA LEU A 389 -3.08 -1.97 -20.49
C LEU A 389 -3.22 -0.93 -19.39
N THR A 390 -2.12 -0.61 -18.75
CA THR A 390 -2.03 0.49 -17.78
C THR A 390 -0.92 1.42 -18.22
N ASP A 391 -1.24 2.70 -18.48
CA ASP A 391 -0.29 3.76 -18.85
C ASP A 391 0.72 3.34 -19.94
N SER A 392 0.24 2.64 -20.96
CA SER A 392 1.11 1.94 -21.91
C SER A 392 0.96 2.45 -23.34
N THR A 393 2.10 2.59 -24.04
CA THR A 393 2.19 2.94 -25.46
C THR A 393 2.91 1.85 -26.24
N LEU A 394 2.22 1.20 -27.16
CA LEU A 394 2.72 0.11 -28.00
C LEU A 394 2.64 0.47 -29.49
N ASN A 395 3.68 0.10 -30.27
CA ASN A 395 3.57 0.10 -31.71
C ASN A 395 2.62 -1.01 -32.18
N GLN A 396 2.79 -2.22 -31.64
CA GLN A 396 1.97 -3.36 -32.05
C GLN A 396 1.63 -4.28 -30.88
N LEU A 397 0.36 -4.65 -30.78
CA LEU A 397 -0.13 -5.73 -29.93
C LEU A 397 -0.72 -6.84 -30.83
N ASN A 398 -0.14 -8.03 -30.76
CA ASN A 398 -0.62 -9.19 -31.48
C ASN A 398 -1.27 -10.16 -30.51
N ILE A 399 -2.51 -10.48 -30.73
CA ILE A 399 -3.22 -11.55 -30.05
C ILE A 399 -3.17 -12.79 -30.95
N GLN A 400 -2.74 -13.93 -30.42
CA GLN A 400 -2.69 -15.20 -31.14
C GLN A 400 -3.44 -16.28 -30.37
N GLY A 401 -4.06 -17.20 -31.10
CA GLY A 401 -4.75 -18.36 -30.52
C GLY A 401 -5.68 -19.03 -31.54
N ASN A 402 -5.67 -20.37 -31.57
CA ASN A 402 -6.39 -21.14 -32.63
C ASN A 402 -7.90 -21.14 -32.43
N LYS A 403 -8.41 -20.82 -31.23
CA LYS A 403 -9.83 -20.88 -30.88
C LYS A 403 -10.36 -19.58 -30.25
N VAL A 404 -9.57 -18.52 -30.24
CA VAL A 404 -9.98 -17.23 -29.68
C VAL A 404 -11.18 -16.67 -30.46
N THR A 405 -12.30 -16.52 -29.78
CA THR A 405 -13.53 -15.88 -30.28
C THR A 405 -13.91 -14.62 -29.55
N THR A 406 -13.34 -14.43 -28.34
CA THR A 406 -13.58 -13.25 -27.51
C THR A 406 -12.24 -12.66 -27.08
N ILE A 407 -12.12 -11.35 -27.24
CA ILE A 407 -10.98 -10.58 -26.74
C ILE A 407 -11.53 -9.54 -25.77
N ASN A 408 -11.02 -9.54 -24.56
CA ASN A 408 -11.29 -8.53 -23.56
C ASN A 408 -10.03 -7.65 -23.41
N LEU A 409 -10.16 -6.37 -23.73
CA LEU A 409 -9.13 -5.37 -23.57
C LEU A 409 -9.56 -4.39 -22.49
N ASP A 410 -8.85 -4.40 -21.37
CA ASP A 410 -9.12 -3.55 -20.22
C ASP A 410 -8.08 -2.44 -20.14
N LEU A 411 -8.54 -1.19 -20.06
CA LEU A 411 -7.70 0.01 -20.10
C LEU A 411 -7.74 0.70 -18.76
N ALA A 412 -6.59 0.86 -18.11
CA ALA A 412 -6.45 1.56 -16.85
C ALA A 412 -5.40 2.68 -16.94
N SER A 413 -5.49 3.66 -16.08
CA SER A 413 -4.45 4.67 -15.87
C SER A 413 -4.30 5.03 -14.40
N GLU A 414 -3.07 5.22 -13.97
CA GLU A 414 -2.76 5.81 -12.66
C GLU A 414 -2.85 7.35 -12.67
N PHE A 415 -3.04 7.96 -13.86
CA PHE A 415 -3.14 9.41 -14.05
C PHE A 415 -4.55 9.80 -14.50
N THR A 416 -5.04 10.95 -14.05
CA THR A 416 -6.39 11.46 -14.34
C THR A 416 -6.67 11.69 -15.83
N ASP A 417 -5.64 11.85 -16.66
CA ASP A 417 -5.74 12.07 -18.12
C ASP A 417 -4.93 11.00 -18.88
N GLY A 418 -4.73 9.82 -18.30
CA GLY A 418 -3.93 8.75 -18.89
C GLY A 418 -4.57 8.16 -20.12
N VAL A 419 -3.81 8.03 -21.21
CA VAL A 419 -4.23 7.45 -22.46
C VAL A 419 -3.29 6.30 -22.82
N ASN A 420 -3.86 5.10 -22.95
CA ASN A 420 -3.14 3.98 -23.54
C ASN A 420 -3.10 4.14 -25.07
N ARG A 421 -2.00 3.73 -25.69
CA ARG A 421 -1.84 3.82 -27.13
C ARG A 421 -1.39 2.49 -27.71
N ILE A 422 -2.08 2.05 -28.76
CA ILE A 422 -1.67 0.93 -29.60
C ILE A 422 -1.75 1.41 -31.05
N ASP A 423 -0.63 1.42 -31.80
CA ASP A 423 -0.68 1.81 -33.21
C ASP A 423 -1.31 0.73 -34.07
N PHE A 424 -1.00 -0.55 -33.83
CA PHE A 424 -1.56 -1.69 -34.54
C PHE A 424 -1.99 -2.80 -33.56
N LEU A 425 -3.28 -3.13 -33.55
CA LEU A 425 -3.84 -4.28 -32.85
C LEU A 425 -4.18 -5.38 -33.86
N THR A 426 -3.45 -6.49 -33.78
CA THR A 426 -3.74 -7.67 -34.64
C THR A 426 -4.49 -8.72 -33.82
N ILE A 427 -5.68 -9.09 -34.29
CA ILE A 427 -6.58 -10.02 -33.60
C ILE A 427 -6.95 -11.17 -34.56
N PRO A 428 -6.47 -12.40 -34.33
CA PRO A 428 -6.89 -13.58 -35.05
C PRO A 428 -8.22 -14.10 -34.49
N LEU A 429 -9.33 -13.56 -34.91
CA LEU A 429 -10.61 -14.16 -34.55
C LEU A 429 -10.79 -15.42 -35.38
N SER A 430 -11.15 -16.52 -34.69
CA SER A 430 -11.35 -17.84 -35.31
C SER A 430 -12.25 -17.76 -36.54
N SER A 431 -11.90 -18.50 -37.58
CA SER A 431 -12.66 -18.66 -38.81
C SER A 431 -14.02 -19.37 -38.66
N SER A 432 -14.54 -19.49 -37.42
CA SER A 432 -15.89 -20.03 -37.21
C SER A 432 -16.94 -19.07 -37.75
N ALA A 433 -17.97 -19.60 -38.38
CA ALA A 433 -19.00 -18.88 -39.16
C ALA A 433 -19.84 -17.84 -38.37
N THR A 434 -19.56 -17.62 -37.09
CA THR A 434 -20.33 -16.76 -36.19
C THR A 434 -19.66 -15.43 -35.85
N GLY A 435 -18.43 -15.16 -36.30
CA GLY A 435 -17.69 -13.94 -35.98
C GLY A 435 -17.07 -13.97 -34.54
N GLY A 436 -16.36 -12.94 -34.18
CA GLY A 436 -15.75 -12.77 -32.90
C GLY A 436 -16.18 -11.47 -32.21
N THR A 437 -15.84 -11.34 -30.91
CA THR A 437 -16.17 -10.19 -30.09
C THR A 437 -14.89 -9.54 -29.55
N LEU A 438 -14.78 -8.23 -29.71
CA LEU A 438 -13.79 -7.41 -29.02
C LEU A 438 -14.52 -6.51 -28.01
N ASN A 439 -14.26 -6.72 -26.75
CA ASN A 439 -14.76 -5.89 -25.65
C ASN A 439 -13.63 -4.96 -25.20
N ILE A 440 -13.89 -3.67 -25.16
CA ILE A 440 -12.98 -2.67 -24.61
C ILE A 440 -13.66 -2.07 -23.40
N THR A 441 -13.00 -2.14 -22.23
CA THR A 441 -13.49 -1.67 -20.93
C THR A 441 -12.42 -0.82 -20.26
N GLY A 442 -12.77 -0.12 -19.19
CA GLY A 442 -11.83 0.60 -18.34
C GLY A 442 -12.12 2.10 -18.23
N ASP A 443 -11.25 2.80 -17.51
CA ASP A 443 -11.36 4.22 -17.17
C ASP A 443 -10.36 5.12 -17.94
N ALA A 444 -9.52 4.55 -18.79
CA ALA A 444 -8.55 5.26 -19.62
C ALA A 444 -8.91 5.21 -21.11
N GLY A 445 -8.46 6.23 -21.84
CA GLY A 445 -8.65 6.30 -23.29
C GLY A 445 -7.73 5.36 -24.07
N LEU A 446 -8.11 5.01 -25.31
CA LEU A 446 -7.29 4.31 -26.29
C LEU A 446 -7.12 5.17 -27.55
N ALA A 447 -5.87 5.53 -27.87
CA ALA A 447 -5.57 6.36 -29.03
C ALA A 447 -4.76 5.62 -30.10
N GLY A 448 -4.89 6.07 -31.36
CA GLY A 448 -4.03 5.69 -32.49
C GLY A 448 -4.19 4.25 -33.00
N THR A 449 -5.31 3.59 -32.75
CA THR A 449 -5.45 2.15 -32.99
C THR A 449 -5.91 1.83 -34.42
N ASN A 450 -5.13 1.03 -35.13
CA ASN A 450 -5.54 0.34 -36.38
C ASN A 450 -5.78 -1.13 -36.05
N ILE A 451 -7.02 -1.57 -36.14
CA ILE A 451 -7.40 -2.97 -35.92
C ILE A 451 -7.23 -3.76 -37.21
N ASN A 452 -6.38 -4.77 -37.20
CA ASN A 452 -6.13 -5.66 -38.29
C ASN A 452 -6.59 -7.08 -37.97
N ASP A 453 -7.61 -7.58 -38.68
CA ASP A 453 -8.00 -8.99 -38.63
C ASP A 453 -7.49 -9.69 -39.89
N PRO A 454 -6.46 -10.54 -39.79
CA PRO A 454 -5.91 -11.26 -40.96
C PRO A 454 -6.91 -12.25 -41.58
N ASN A 455 -8.01 -12.57 -40.87
CA ASN A 455 -9.09 -13.44 -41.36
C ASN A 455 -10.29 -12.65 -41.87
N SER A 456 -10.10 -11.57 -42.57
CA SER A 456 -11.02 -10.48 -42.98
C SER A 456 -12.42 -10.86 -43.53
N SER A 457 -12.82 -12.13 -43.51
CA SER A 457 -14.17 -12.59 -43.85
C SER A 457 -15.14 -12.64 -42.66
N THR A 458 -14.68 -12.37 -41.46
CA THR A 458 -15.45 -12.48 -40.20
C THR A 458 -15.86 -11.10 -39.68
N ARG A 459 -17.10 -10.96 -39.24
CA ARG A 459 -17.58 -9.74 -38.57
C ARG A 459 -17.08 -9.70 -37.15
N VAL A 460 -16.45 -8.59 -36.73
CA VAL A 460 -16.06 -8.29 -35.35
C VAL A 460 -17.16 -7.46 -34.72
N ALA A 461 -17.76 -7.93 -33.64
CA ALA A 461 -18.62 -7.11 -32.80
C ALA A 461 -17.74 -6.29 -31.88
N LEU A 462 -17.79 -4.98 -31.96
CA LEU A 462 -17.07 -4.05 -31.12
C LEU A 462 -18.01 -3.59 -29.99
N ASN A 463 -17.67 -3.93 -28.74
CA ASN A 463 -18.36 -3.45 -27.55
C ASN A 463 -17.44 -2.47 -26.82
N LEU A 464 -17.84 -1.20 -26.76
CA LEU A 464 -17.15 -0.16 -25.99
C LEU A 464 -17.92 0.07 -24.70
N ASN A 465 -17.25 -0.11 -23.58
CA ASN A 465 -17.78 0.21 -22.25
C ASN A 465 -16.68 0.88 -21.44
N THR A 466 -16.45 2.16 -21.75
CA THR A 466 -15.48 3.00 -21.04
C THR A 466 -16.23 3.97 -20.14
N SER A 467 -15.74 4.21 -18.94
CA SER A 467 -16.30 5.21 -18.00
C SER A 467 -15.93 6.65 -18.39
N ASN A 468 -15.03 6.83 -19.37
CA ASN A 468 -14.67 8.14 -19.91
C ASN A 468 -15.37 8.34 -21.27
N PRO A 469 -16.22 9.35 -21.44
CA PRO A 469 -17.04 9.55 -22.66
C PRO A 469 -16.32 10.26 -23.81
N ASP A 470 -15.00 10.57 -23.73
CA ASP A 470 -14.24 11.27 -24.78
C ASP A 470 -13.35 10.34 -25.60
#